data_0e03bfe66956b08c8438db72d6e4e910
#
_entry.id   0e03bfe66956b08c8438db72d6e4e910
#
_cell.length_a   1.000
_cell.length_b   1.000
_cell.length_c   1.000
_cell.angle_alpha   90.00
_cell.angle_beta   90.00
_cell.angle_gamma   90.00
#
_symmetry.space_group_name_H-M   'P 1'
#
loop_
_entity.id
_entity.type
_entity.pdbx_description
1 polymer ?
#
loop_
_entity_poly.entity_id
_entity_poly.type
_entity_poly.pdbx_seq_one_letter_code
_entity_poly.pdbx_strand_id
1 'polypeptide(L)'
;ELPDGSRLTVRLHGDEFFHYTTTSDGYMIARKKDGYYYYASYASDGKLVYTNVRAHDPSNRTGEETAMLAVRSKGVTMNMATTSRQKGMMNVRGGDYSVMNGIHPYGNHKTLVILAEFQDVRYSISSPKESFSDMLNTPGYSENGATGSAADYFKDNSGGKFSPEFVVVGPVLLPKEMGFYGENKTATYEPNARQMIIDACQIAAEQGLVNFKEFDSDNDGIVDNVYVFYAGYDEAAAGAPEEAVWAHEGTLKGMA
;
A
#
# COMPACT_ATOMS: atom_id res chain seq x y z
N GLU A 1 -7.23 -12.34 -8.50
CA GLU A 1 -7.73 -13.72 -8.42
C GLU A 1 -8.38 -13.94 -7.06
N LEU A 2 -9.51 -14.68 -7.02
CA LEU A 2 -10.25 -14.96 -5.79
C LEU A 2 -9.83 -16.34 -5.23
N PRO A 3 -10.16 -16.66 -3.96
CA PRO A 3 -9.75 -17.92 -3.33
C PRO A 3 -10.19 -19.21 -4.07
N ASP A 4 -11.25 -19.14 -4.87
CA ASP A 4 -11.75 -20.24 -5.69
C ASP A 4 -11.13 -20.30 -7.11
N GLY A 5 -10.12 -19.44 -7.39
CA GLY A 5 -9.47 -19.33 -8.70
C GLY A 5 -10.25 -18.49 -9.73
N SER A 6 -11.43 -18.00 -9.39
CA SER A 6 -12.17 -17.08 -10.26
C SER A 6 -11.53 -15.69 -10.30
N ARG A 7 -11.92 -14.86 -11.26
CA ARG A 7 -11.42 -13.49 -11.41
C ARG A 7 -12.55 -12.49 -11.24
N LEU A 8 -12.24 -11.37 -10.62
CA LEU A 8 -13.09 -10.20 -10.53
C LEU A 8 -12.30 -8.98 -10.99
N THR A 9 -12.85 -8.24 -11.95
CA THR A 9 -12.26 -6.98 -12.41
C THR A 9 -12.66 -5.88 -11.45
N VAL A 10 -11.69 -5.23 -10.84
CA VAL A 10 -11.91 -4.17 -9.87
C VAL A 10 -11.26 -2.86 -10.33
N ARG A 11 -11.78 -1.74 -9.84
CA ARG A 11 -11.18 -0.41 -9.99
C ARG A 11 -10.90 0.16 -8.62
N LEU A 12 -9.67 0.63 -8.43
CA LEU A 12 -9.27 1.36 -7.22
C LEU A 12 -9.51 2.86 -7.43
N HIS A 13 -10.02 3.53 -6.43
CA HIS A 13 -10.31 4.96 -6.42
C HIS A 13 -9.79 5.58 -5.14
N GLY A 14 -9.37 6.83 -5.21
CA GLY A 14 -8.94 7.60 -4.04
C GLY A 14 -7.48 7.99 -4.09
N ASP A 15 -6.94 8.29 -2.93
CA ASP A 15 -5.58 8.78 -2.71
C ASP A 15 -4.98 8.11 -1.45
N GLU A 16 -3.83 8.58 -1.02
CA GLU A 16 -3.12 8.06 0.16
C GLU A 16 -3.87 8.28 1.49
N PHE A 17 -4.89 9.13 1.51
CA PHE A 17 -5.68 9.41 2.73
C PHE A 17 -7.00 8.64 2.78
N PHE A 18 -7.52 8.27 1.63
CA PHE A 18 -8.72 7.46 1.54
C PHE A 18 -8.84 6.82 0.16
N HIS A 19 -8.95 5.50 0.12
CA HIS A 19 -9.22 4.78 -1.11
C HIS A 19 -10.27 3.69 -0.93
N TYR A 20 -10.95 3.37 -2.01
CA TYR A 20 -11.99 2.35 -2.06
C TYR A 20 -12.00 1.62 -3.40
N THR A 21 -12.60 0.47 -3.42
CA THR A 21 -12.67 -0.39 -4.60
C THR A 21 -14.09 -0.47 -5.15
N THR A 22 -14.22 -0.50 -6.47
CA THR A 22 -15.49 -0.75 -7.14
C THR A 22 -15.37 -1.90 -8.13
N THR A 23 -16.53 -2.45 -8.52
CA THR A 23 -16.63 -3.26 -9.74
C THR A 23 -16.31 -2.42 -10.99
N SER A 24 -16.07 -3.07 -12.11
CA SER A 24 -15.79 -2.39 -13.39
C SER A 24 -16.84 -1.38 -13.82
N ASP A 25 -18.10 -1.57 -13.41
CA ASP A 25 -19.23 -0.68 -13.69
C ASP A 25 -19.61 0.24 -12.52
N GLY A 26 -18.79 0.30 -11.46
CA GLY A 26 -18.78 1.37 -10.46
C GLY A 26 -19.54 1.11 -9.16
N TYR A 27 -19.96 -0.11 -8.84
CA TYR A 27 -20.55 -0.41 -7.52
C TYR A 27 -19.44 -0.65 -6.48
N MET A 28 -19.55 0.00 -5.32
CA MET A 28 -18.59 -0.17 -4.23
C MET A 28 -18.57 -1.61 -3.72
N ILE A 29 -17.37 -2.13 -3.57
CA ILE A 29 -17.09 -3.46 -3.02
C ILE A 29 -15.96 -3.37 -2.01
N ALA A 30 -15.95 -4.28 -1.04
CA ALA A 30 -14.82 -4.41 -0.11
C ALA A 30 -14.57 -5.89 0.19
N ARG A 31 -13.30 -6.20 0.46
CA ARG A 31 -12.85 -7.57 0.70
C ARG A 31 -13.11 -7.96 2.15
N LYS A 32 -13.64 -9.16 2.38
CA LYS A 32 -13.76 -9.74 3.72
C LYS A 32 -12.58 -10.68 4.04
N LYS A 33 -12.49 -11.10 5.29
CA LYS A 33 -11.45 -12.04 5.78
C LYS A 33 -11.42 -13.38 5.04
N ASP A 34 -12.53 -13.77 4.41
CA ASP A 34 -12.62 -14.97 3.57
C ASP A 34 -11.95 -14.81 2.18
N GLY A 35 -11.41 -13.62 1.90
CA GLY A 35 -10.71 -13.31 0.66
C GLY A 35 -11.61 -12.92 -0.50
N TYR A 36 -12.94 -12.91 -0.34
CA TYR A 36 -13.88 -12.52 -1.38
C TYR A 36 -14.33 -11.08 -1.24
N TYR A 37 -14.69 -10.47 -2.38
CA TYR A 37 -15.30 -9.15 -2.42
C TYR A 37 -16.82 -9.25 -2.28
N TYR A 38 -17.36 -8.37 -1.46
CA TYR A 38 -18.79 -8.19 -1.23
C TYR A 38 -19.20 -6.77 -1.57
N TYR A 39 -20.44 -6.58 -2.05
CA TYR A 39 -20.95 -5.24 -2.18
C TYR A 39 -21.04 -4.57 -0.81
N ALA A 40 -20.59 -3.30 -0.77
CA ALA A 40 -20.50 -2.55 0.46
C ALA A 40 -20.99 -1.11 0.28
N SER A 41 -21.20 -0.41 1.37
CA SER A 41 -21.51 1.01 1.41
C SER A 41 -21.16 1.57 2.79
N TYR A 42 -21.02 2.87 2.90
CA TYR A 42 -20.88 3.52 4.21
C TYR A 42 -22.25 3.83 4.79
N ALA A 43 -22.43 3.53 6.07
CA ALA A 43 -23.56 3.99 6.86
C ALA A 43 -23.41 5.50 7.20
N SER A 44 -24.45 6.11 7.73
CA SER A 44 -24.46 7.53 8.10
C SER A 44 -23.47 7.87 9.23
N ASP A 45 -23.08 6.88 10.04
CA ASP A 45 -22.08 7.00 11.10
C ASP A 45 -20.66 6.74 10.61
N GLY A 46 -20.52 6.41 9.32
CA GLY A 46 -19.26 6.21 8.69
C GLY A 46 -18.68 4.82 8.68
N LYS A 47 -19.37 3.92 9.25
CA LYS A 47 -18.93 2.53 9.24
C LYS A 47 -19.20 1.88 7.91
N LEU A 48 -18.27 1.06 7.49
CA LEU A 48 -18.44 0.21 6.33
C LEU A 48 -19.46 -0.91 6.63
N VAL A 49 -20.48 -1.01 5.79
CA VAL A 49 -21.53 -2.03 5.87
C VAL A 49 -21.45 -2.92 4.64
N TYR A 50 -21.25 -4.21 4.88
CA TYR A 50 -21.24 -5.22 3.84
C TYR A 50 -22.63 -5.78 3.60
N THR A 51 -22.88 -6.14 2.35
CA THR A 51 -23.99 -7.07 2.04
C THR A 51 -23.53 -8.51 2.29
N ASN A 52 -24.48 -9.45 2.15
CA ASN A 52 -24.17 -10.89 2.12
C ASN A 52 -23.98 -11.42 0.69
N VAL A 53 -23.97 -10.55 -0.31
CA VAL A 53 -23.88 -10.92 -1.72
C VAL A 53 -22.44 -10.69 -2.20
N ARG A 54 -21.80 -11.76 -2.69
CA ARG A 54 -20.47 -11.68 -3.32
C ARG A 54 -20.56 -10.90 -4.62
N ALA A 55 -19.50 -10.17 -4.93
CA ALA A 55 -19.41 -9.41 -6.16
C ALA A 55 -18.85 -10.27 -7.30
N HIS A 56 -19.46 -10.13 -8.46
CA HIS A 56 -18.98 -10.73 -9.72
C HIS A 56 -18.90 -9.64 -10.82
N ASP A 57 -18.14 -9.95 -11.86
CA ASP A 57 -18.12 -9.12 -13.06
C ASP A 57 -19.54 -9.02 -13.67
N PRO A 58 -19.88 -7.90 -14.31
CA PRO A 58 -21.23 -7.67 -14.83
C PRO A 58 -21.81 -8.80 -15.68
N SER A 59 -20.96 -9.50 -16.44
CA SER A 59 -21.35 -10.65 -17.27
C SER A 59 -21.69 -11.92 -16.48
N ASN A 60 -21.22 -12.01 -15.23
CA ASN A 60 -21.29 -13.22 -14.41
C ASN A 60 -22.22 -13.06 -13.19
N ARG A 61 -22.97 -11.97 -13.12
CA ARG A 61 -23.87 -11.67 -12.00
C ARG A 61 -25.05 -12.62 -11.93
N THR A 62 -25.38 -12.98 -10.71
CA THR A 62 -26.61 -13.72 -10.41
C THR A 62 -27.83 -12.83 -10.52
N GLY A 63 -29.02 -13.43 -10.60
CA GLY A 63 -30.29 -12.68 -10.56
C GLY A 63 -30.44 -11.90 -9.24
N GLU A 64 -29.98 -12.44 -8.12
CA GLU A 64 -30.01 -11.78 -6.82
C GLU A 64 -29.11 -10.53 -6.81
N GLU A 65 -27.89 -10.61 -7.34
CA GLU A 65 -27.01 -9.44 -7.48
C GLU A 65 -27.67 -8.36 -8.33
N THR A 66 -28.21 -8.74 -9.48
CA THR A 66 -28.83 -7.79 -10.40
C THR A 66 -30.03 -7.08 -9.75
N ALA A 67 -30.87 -7.82 -9.04
CA ALA A 67 -32.03 -7.25 -8.32
C ALA A 67 -31.58 -6.30 -7.19
N MET A 68 -30.56 -6.69 -6.41
CA MET A 68 -29.98 -5.86 -5.34
C MET A 68 -29.37 -4.58 -5.91
N LEU A 69 -28.66 -4.66 -7.03
CA LEU A 69 -27.97 -3.52 -7.63
C LEU A 69 -28.92 -2.53 -8.31
N ALA A 70 -30.12 -2.97 -8.73
CA ALA A 70 -31.10 -2.09 -9.33
C ALA A 70 -31.57 -0.93 -8.43
N VAL A 71 -31.42 -1.08 -7.11
CA VAL A 71 -31.78 -0.06 -6.10
C VAL A 71 -30.58 0.60 -5.44
N ARG A 72 -29.36 0.29 -5.87
CA ARG A 72 -28.12 0.84 -5.31
C ARG A 72 -27.52 1.92 -6.19
N SER A 73 -26.98 2.96 -5.53
CA SER A 73 -26.18 3.98 -6.21
C SER A 73 -24.79 3.46 -6.56
N LYS A 74 -24.25 3.92 -7.68
CA LYS A 74 -22.85 3.71 -8.04
C LYS A 74 -21.94 4.71 -7.31
N GLY A 75 -20.69 4.31 -7.09
CA GLY A 75 -19.71 5.13 -6.38
C GLY A 75 -19.92 5.15 -4.87
N VAL A 76 -19.25 6.07 -4.22
CA VAL A 76 -19.33 6.32 -2.79
C VAL A 76 -19.92 7.71 -2.56
N THR A 77 -21.02 7.79 -1.85
CA THR A 77 -21.57 9.08 -1.40
C THR A 77 -20.80 9.49 -0.15
N MET A 78 -19.82 10.39 -0.32
CA MET A 78 -18.89 10.76 0.72
C MET A 78 -19.37 11.98 1.53
N ASN A 79 -20.10 11.73 2.62
CA ASN A 79 -20.17 12.71 3.72
C ASN A 79 -19.05 12.49 4.78
N MET A 80 -18.12 11.58 4.54
CA MET A 80 -17.25 11.00 5.54
C MET A 80 -15.77 11.31 5.44
N ALA A 81 -15.32 11.57 4.23
CA ALA A 81 -13.90 11.75 3.97
C ALA A 81 -13.26 12.95 4.67
N THR A 82 -14.06 13.83 5.26
CA THR A 82 -13.54 15.06 5.83
C THR A 82 -12.72 14.83 7.10
N THR A 83 -13.07 13.86 7.94
CA THR A 83 -12.43 13.73 9.25
C THR A 83 -11.10 12.97 9.16
N SER A 84 -11.05 11.83 8.50
CA SER A 84 -9.81 11.07 8.30
C SER A 84 -8.86 11.77 7.34
N ARG A 85 -9.39 12.34 6.26
CA ARG A 85 -8.61 13.11 5.29
C ARG A 85 -8.01 14.38 5.87
N GLN A 86 -8.75 15.12 6.71
CA GLN A 86 -8.21 16.30 7.40
C GLN A 86 -7.12 15.93 8.41
N LYS A 87 -7.26 14.79 9.10
CA LYS A 87 -6.26 14.30 10.05
C LYS A 87 -4.97 13.89 9.34
N GLY A 88 -5.05 13.13 8.24
CA GLY A 88 -3.90 12.76 7.42
C GLY A 88 -3.16 13.97 6.84
N MET A 89 -3.88 14.93 6.26
CA MET A 89 -3.28 16.15 5.70
C MET A 89 -2.58 17.03 6.74
N MET A 90 -3.03 17.04 8.00
CA MET A 90 -2.37 17.80 9.07
C MET A 90 -1.02 17.20 9.48
N ASN A 91 -0.85 15.88 9.37
CA ASN A 91 0.41 15.21 9.72
C ASN A 91 1.48 15.33 8.65
N VAL A 92 1.11 15.31 7.37
CA VAL A 92 2.06 15.48 6.25
C VAL A 92 2.63 16.89 6.19
N ARG A 93 1.90 17.91 6.66
CA ARG A 93 2.37 19.32 6.68
C ARG A 93 3.36 19.67 7.81
N GLY A 94 3.58 18.78 8.76
CA GLY A 94 4.50 19.00 9.89
C GLY A 94 5.87 18.35 9.73
N GLY A 95 6.13 17.67 8.65
CA GLY A 95 7.45 17.10 8.33
C GLY A 95 8.46 18.23 8.06
N ASP A 96 9.55 18.23 8.79
CA ASP A 96 10.68 19.10 8.48
C ASP A 96 11.36 18.62 7.19
N TYR A 97 10.91 19.15 6.07
CA TYR A 97 11.51 18.90 4.75
C TYR A 97 12.90 19.53 4.58
N SER A 98 13.41 20.21 5.62
CA SER A 98 14.69 20.90 5.56
C SER A 98 15.90 19.98 5.61
N VAL A 99 15.71 18.67 5.75
CA VAL A 99 16.79 17.66 5.86
C VAL A 99 16.58 16.48 4.92
N MET A 100 16.16 16.72 3.71
CA MET A 100 16.37 15.78 2.62
C MET A 100 17.84 15.89 2.13
N ASN A 101 18.78 15.54 2.99
CA ASN A 101 20.07 15.02 2.57
C ASN A 101 19.78 13.59 2.08
N GLY A 102 19.20 13.48 0.91
CA GLY A 102 18.79 12.22 0.38
C GLY A 102 19.22 12.12 -1.06
N ILE A 103 18.58 11.25 -1.79
CA ILE A 103 18.85 10.94 -3.18
C ILE A 103 19.02 12.22 -4.01
N HIS A 104 20.19 12.36 -4.63
CA HIS A 104 20.40 13.44 -5.58
C HIS A 104 19.34 13.35 -6.70
N PRO A 105 18.66 14.47 -7.07
CA PRO A 105 17.51 14.43 -7.97
C PRO A 105 17.85 14.10 -9.45
N TYR A 106 19.09 13.73 -9.71
CA TYR A 106 19.59 13.39 -11.05
C TYR A 106 20.46 12.14 -11.02
N GLY A 107 20.45 11.39 -12.11
CA GLY A 107 21.30 10.22 -12.31
C GLY A 107 20.57 8.89 -12.04
N ASN A 108 21.35 7.83 -11.97
CA ASN A 108 20.87 6.49 -11.68
C ASN A 108 21.21 6.18 -10.21
N HIS A 109 20.20 5.99 -9.40
CA HIS A 109 20.36 5.68 -7.99
C HIS A 109 19.72 4.36 -7.64
N LYS A 110 20.40 3.57 -6.83
CA LYS A 110 19.81 2.39 -6.21
C LYS A 110 18.90 2.81 -5.07
N THR A 111 17.71 2.25 -5.05
CA THR A 111 16.70 2.48 -4.02
C THR A 111 16.33 1.15 -3.40
N LEU A 112 16.47 1.03 -2.09
CA LEU A 112 16.16 -0.20 -1.37
C LEU A 112 14.65 -0.35 -1.17
N VAL A 113 14.14 -1.54 -1.52
CA VAL A 113 12.76 -1.94 -1.24
C VAL A 113 12.79 -3.25 -0.45
N ILE A 114 12.29 -3.23 0.78
CA ILE A 114 12.17 -4.42 1.61
C ILE A 114 10.71 -4.86 1.62
N LEU A 115 10.45 -6.10 1.23
CA LEU A 115 9.14 -6.71 1.39
C LEU A 115 9.03 -7.29 2.80
N ALA A 116 7.96 -6.94 3.51
CA ALA A 116 7.74 -7.36 4.88
C ALA A 116 6.43 -8.15 5.03
N GLU A 117 6.48 -9.19 5.85
CA GLU A 117 5.33 -9.98 6.26
C GLU A 117 5.20 -9.98 7.78
N PHE A 118 3.97 -10.02 8.27
CA PHE A 118 3.68 -10.10 9.70
C PHE A 118 3.49 -11.56 10.13
N GLN A 119 3.43 -11.82 11.43
CA GLN A 119 3.17 -13.17 11.94
C GLN A 119 1.80 -13.71 11.49
N ASP A 120 0.82 -12.83 11.39
CA ASP A 120 -0.59 -13.11 11.08
C ASP A 120 -0.99 -12.76 9.64
N VAL A 121 -0.19 -11.99 8.90
CA VAL A 121 -0.50 -11.54 7.53
C VAL A 121 0.66 -11.78 6.60
N ARG A 122 0.40 -12.48 5.49
CA ARG A 122 1.37 -12.84 4.45
C ARG A 122 0.94 -12.31 3.10
N TYR A 123 1.89 -12.21 2.17
CA TYR A 123 1.54 -11.96 0.78
C TYR A 123 0.67 -13.08 0.22
N SER A 124 -0.38 -12.71 -0.50
CA SER A 124 -1.27 -13.66 -1.17
C SER A 124 -0.78 -14.10 -2.55
N ILE A 125 0.26 -13.45 -3.08
CA ILE A 125 0.90 -13.78 -4.36
C ILE A 125 2.05 -14.76 -4.15
N SER A 126 2.26 -15.68 -5.09
CA SER A 126 3.23 -16.78 -4.96
C SER A 126 4.69 -16.32 -5.07
N SER A 127 4.95 -15.24 -5.78
CA SER A 127 6.29 -14.71 -6.05
C SER A 127 6.32 -13.19 -5.80
N PRO A 128 6.20 -12.74 -4.54
CA PRO A 128 6.11 -11.32 -4.25
C PRO A 128 7.34 -10.54 -4.70
N LYS A 129 8.55 -11.07 -4.50
CA LYS A 129 9.79 -10.39 -4.88
C LYS A 129 9.84 -10.11 -6.40
N GLU A 130 9.57 -11.10 -7.21
CA GLU A 130 9.55 -10.98 -8.67
C GLU A 130 8.45 -10.01 -9.10
N SER A 131 7.24 -10.17 -8.58
CA SER A 131 6.09 -9.33 -8.93
C SER A 131 6.33 -7.85 -8.60
N PHE A 132 6.88 -7.54 -7.43
CA PHE A 132 7.22 -6.17 -7.07
C PHE A 132 8.43 -5.64 -7.86
N SER A 133 9.42 -6.49 -8.13
CA SER A 133 10.55 -6.09 -8.97
C SER A 133 10.10 -5.71 -10.38
N ASP A 134 9.21 -6.49 -10.99
CA ASP A 134 8.66 -6.20 -12.30
C ASP A 134 7.85 -4.89 -12.30
N MET A 135 6.96 -4.72 -11.33
CA MET A 135 6.17 -3.50 -11.18
C MET A 135 7.03 -2.24 -11.03
N LEU A 136 8.15 -2.37 -10.33
CA LEU A 136 9.00 -1.23 -10.03
C LEU A 136 10.00 -0.91 -11.14
N ASN A 137 10.51 -1.92 -11.86
CA ASN A 137 11.66 -1.75 -12.75
C ASN A 137 11.40 -2.10 -14.22
N THR A 138 10.42 -2.97 -14.55
CA THR A 138 10.28 -3.46 -15.93
C THR A 138 9.78 -2.35 -16.86
N PRO A 139 10.56 -1.94 -17.88
CA PRO A 139 10.14 -0.91 -18.81
C PRO A 139 8.82 -1.28 -19.50
N GLY A 140 7.87 -0.36 -19.53
CA GLY A 140 6.56 -0.58 -20.14
C GLY A 140 5.68 -1.57 -19.38
N TYR A 141 5.90 -1.78 -18.08
CA TYR A 141 5.06 -2.65 -17.24
C TYR A 141 3.57 -2.29 -17.41
N SER A 142 2.74 -3.31 -17.68
CA SER A 142 1.34 -3.10 -18.06
C SER A 142 0.33 -4.00 -17.33
N GLU A 143 0.79 -4.76 -16.33
CA GLU A 143 -0.12 -5.60 -15.54
C GLU A 143 -1.11 -4.73 -14.76
N ASN A 144 -2.32 -5.26 -14.57
CA ASN A 144 -3.39 -4.59 -13.83
C ASN A 144 -3.76 -3.18 -14.34
N GLY A 145 -3.49 -2.88 -15.62
CA GLY A 145 -3.79 -1.60 -16.23
C GLY A 145 -2.77 -0.50 -15.98
N ALA A 146 -1.58 -0.86 -15.50
CA ALA A 146 -0.46 0.07 -15.40
C ALA A 146 -0.01 0.54 -16.80
N THR A 147 0.56 1.73 -16.87
CA THR A 147 1.06 2.37 -18.11
C THR A 147 2.56 2.59 -18.09
N GLY A 148 3.27 1.80 -17.33
CA GLY A 148 4.71 1.83 -17.10
C GLY A 148 5.05 1.36 -15.69
N SER A 149 6.34 1.12 -15.44
CA SER A 149 6.86 0.83 -14.09
C SER A 149 7.06 2.10 -13.27
N ALA A 150 7.36 1.96 -11.98
CA ALA A 150 7.75 3.10 -11.16
C ALA A 150 9.02 3.80 -11.71
N ALA A 151 9.99 3.03 -12.19
CA ALA A 151 11.19 3.59 -12.83
C ALA A 151 10.85 4.39 -14.09
N ASP A 152 9.93 3.91 -14.94
CA ASP A 152 9.43 4.67 -16.09
C ASP A 152 8.80 5.99 -15.67
N TYR A 153 7.95 5.96 -14.63
CA TYR A 153 7.31 7.16 -14.09
C TYR A 153 8.34 8.24 -13.69
N PHE A 154 9.35 7.86 -12.91
CA PHE A 154 10.38 8.81 -12.49
C PHE A 154 11.22 9.32 -13.67
N LYS A 155 11.59 8.43 -14.58
CA LYS A 155 12.35 8.78 -15.78
C LYS A 155 11.59 9.75 -16.66
N ASP A 156 10.32 9.49 -16.94
CA ASP A 156 9.48 10.33 -17.81
C ASP A 156 9.24 11.70 -17.17
N ASN A 157 8.89 11.75 -15.89
CA ASN A 157 8.62 13.01 -15.17
C ASN A 157 9.87 13.87 -14.97
N SER A 158 11.06 13.26 -14.92
CA SER A 158 12.33 13.99 -14.86
C SER A 158 12.89 14.39 -16.22
N GLY A 159 12.23 14.04 -17.34
CA GLY A 159 12.77 14.20 -18.67
C GLY A 159 14.04 13.37 -18.90
N GLY A 160 14.10 12.18 -18.35
CA GLY A 160 15.22 11.24 -18.45
C GLY A 160 16.42 11.57 -17.56
N LYS A 161 16.29 12.55 -16.65
CA LYS A 161 17.40 12.99 -15.79
C LYS A 161 17.55 12.18 -14.52
N PHE A 162 16.50 11.49 -14.07
CA PHE A 162 16.47 10.63 -12.91
C PHE A 162 15.94 9.24 -13.29
N SER A 163 16.71 8.21 -13.01
CA SER A 163 16.38 6.81 -13.32
C SER A 163 16.71 5.94 -12.08
N PRO A 164 15.78 5.75 -11.16
CA PRO A 164 16.01 4.89 -10.01
C PRO A 164 16.05 3.41 -10.44
N GLU A 165 16.91 2.64 -9.75
CA GLU A 165 16.92 1.18 -9.79
C GLU A 165 16.40 0.68 -8.43
N PHE A 166 15.23 0.06 -8.42
CA PHE A 166 14.64 -0.48 -7.19
C PHE A 166 15.18 -1.88 -6.91
N VAL A 167 15.98 -2.02 -5.87
CA VAL A 167 16.51 -3.31 -5.42
C VAL A 167 15.55 -3.93 -4.42
N VAL A 168 14.77 -4.91 -4.87
CA VAL A 168 13.75 -5.58 -4.06
C VAL A 168 14.35 -6.76 -3.32
N VAL A 169 14.20 -6.79 -1.99
CA VAL A 169 14.66 -7.88 -1.12
C VAL A 169 13.54 -8.41 -0.23
N GLY A 170 13.70 -9.60 0.27
CA GLY A 170 12.70 -10.27 1.11
C GLY A 170 11.80 -11.22 0.30
N PRO A 171 10.59 -11.57 0.80
CA PRO A 171 9.97 -11.07 2.03
C PRO A 171 10.72 -11.43 3.31
N VAL A 172 10.81 -10.49 4.24
CA VAL A 172 11.26 -10.75 5.61
C VAL A 172 10.06 -10.93 6.54
N LEU A 173 10.18 -11.84 7.50
CA LEU A 173 9.14 -12.09 8.48
C LEU A 173 9.38 -11.25 9.73
N LEU A 174 8.54 -10.26 9.95
CA LEU A 174 8.58 -9.41 11.14
C LEU A 174 8.21 -10.19 12.41
N PRO A 175 8.78 -9.83 13.59
CA PRO A 175 8.59 -10.57 14.82
C PRO A 175 7.20 -10.45 15.47
N LYS A 176 6.36 -9.53 15.01
CA LYS A 176 5.05 -9.23 15.59
C LYS A 176 3.94 -9.34 14.54
N GLU A 177 2.70 -9.37 15.02
CA GLU A 177 1.49 -9.28 14.21
C GLU A 177 1.31 -7.87 13.65
N MET A 178 0.51 -7.71 12.58
CA MET A 178 0.23 -6.42 11.95
C MET A 178 -0.30 -5.42 12.96
N GLY A 179 -1.26 -5.84 13.81
CA GLY A 179 -1.90 -4.98 14.80
C GLY A 179 -0.94 -4.38 15.82
N PHE A 180 0.23 -4.98 16.08
CA PHE A 180 1.25 -4.37 16.92
C PHE A 180 1.87 -3.14 16.26
N TYR A 181 2.15 -3.22 14.95
CA TYR A 181 2.82 -2.13 14.23
C TYR A 181 1.86 -0.99 13.88
N GLY A 182 0.59 -1.30 13.63
CA GLY A 182 -0.46 -0.34 13.35
C GLY A 182 -1.24 0.13 14.59
N GLU A 183 -0.74 -0.17 15.83
CA GLU A 183 -1.41 0.27 17.06
C GLU A 183 -1.54 1.78 17.12
N ASN A 184 -2.78 2.27 17.12
CA ASN A 184 -3.11 3.68 17.26
C ASN A 184 -3.21 4.10 18.73
N LYS A 185 -2.29 4.95 19.22
CA LYS A 185 -2.44 5.61 20.54
C LYS A 185 -3.32 6.84 20.47
N THR A 186 -3.33 7.50 19.34
CA THR A 186 -4.24 8.60 19.00
C THR A 186 -4.59 8.47 17.52
N ALA A 187 -5.62 9.16 17.08
CA ALA A 187 -6.02 9.17 15.67
C ALA A 187 -4.93 9.62 14.66
N THR A 188 -3.75 9.96 15.13
CA THR A 188 -2.66 10.50 14.31
C THR A 188 -1.27 10.02 14.73
N TYR A 189 -1.18 9.02 15.61
CA TYR A 189 0.10 8.57 16.14
C TYR A 189 0.16 7.04 16.29
N GLU A 190 0.91 6.42 15.42
CA GLU A 190 1.28 5.00 15.44
C GLU A 190 2.72 4.86 15.99
N PRO A 191 2.87 4.57 17.28
CA PRO A 191 4.19 4.54 17.92
C PRO A 191 5.08 3.44 17.36
N ASN A 192 4.49 2.34 16.89
CA ASN A 192 5.21 1.14 16.48
C ASN A 192 5.46 1.05 14.96
N ALA A 193 4.91 1.96 14.15
CA ALA A 193 5.12 1.94 12.71
C ALA A 193 6.60 2.13 12.33
N ARG A 194 7.33 2.98 13.06
CA ARG A 194 8.79 3.13 12.88
C ARG A 194 9.56 1.87 13.29
N GLN A 195 9.08 1.15 14.31
CA GLN A 195 9.68 -0.11 14.72
C GLN A 195 9.58 -1.17 13.62
N MET A 196 8.50 -1.14 12.82
CA MET A 196 8.37 -2.00 11.65
C MET A 196 9.54 -1.81 10.67
N ILE A 197 9.91 -0.58 10.39
CA ILE A 197 11.03 -0.28 9.48
C ILE A 197 12.35 -0.76 10.08
N ILE A 198 12.57 -0.53 11.37
CA ILE A 198 13.78 -0.97 12.08
C ILE A 198 13.89 -2.50 12.03
N ASP A 199 12.82 -3.21 12.40
CA ASP A 199 12.79 -4.67 12.40
C ASP A 199 13.04 -5.22 10.98
N ALA A 200 12.41 -4.64 9.96
CA ALA A 200 12.60 -5.05 8.57
C ALA A 200 14.06 -4.88 8.12
N CYS A 201 14.68 -3.75 8.43
CA CYS A 201 16.09 -3.49 8.09
C CYS A 201 17.04 -4.44 8.85
N GLN A 202 16.82 -4.66 10.14
CA GLN A 202 17.64 -5.56 10.94
C GLN A 202 17.58 -6.99 10.41
N ILE A 203 16.38 -7.51 10.16
CA ILE A 203 16.21 -8.87 9.65
C ILE A 203 16.82 -9.02 8.25
N ALA A 204 16.64 -8.03 7.37
CA ALA A 204 17.27 -8.06 6.06
C ALA A 204 18.81 -8.09 6.14
N ALA A 205 19.40 -7.36 7.10
CA ALA A 205 20.83 -7.40 7.37
C ALA A 205 21.28 -8.77 7.92
N GLU A 206 20.60 -9.29 8.94
CA GLU A 206 20.91 -10.57 9.59
C GLU A 206 20.82 -11.75 8.62
N GLN A 207 19.89 -11.70 7.68
CA GLN A 207 19.74 -12.70 6.62
C GLN A 207 20.73 -12.49 5.45
N GLY A 208 21.53 -11.43 5.47
CA GLY A 208 22.48 -11.13 4.39
C GLY A 208 21.81 -10.76 3.07
N LEU A 209 20.56 -10.27 3.10
CA LEU A 209 19.80 -9.91 1.91
C LEU A 209 20.20 -8.56 1.34
N VAL A 210 20.85 -7.69 2.12
CA VAL A 210 21.16 -6.32 1.76
C VAL A 210 22.54 -5.91 2.26
N ASN A 211 23.26 -5.18 1.41
CA ASN A 211 24.42 -4.40 1.81
C ASN A 211 24.02 -2.91 1.81
N PHE A 212 23.73 -2.36 2.96
CA PHE A 212 23.22 -0.99 3.10
C PHE A 212 24.13 0.09 2.52
N LYS A 213 25.46 -0.16 2.45
CA LYS A 213 26.42 0.79 1.85
C LYS A 213 26.17 1.07 0.36
N GLU A 214 25.43 0.20 -0.31
CA GLU A 214 25.08 0.41 -1.72
C GLU A 214 23.95 1.46 -1.93
N PHE A 215 23.31 1.86 -0.84
CA PHE A 215 22.17 2.78 -0.78
C PHE A 215 22.50 4.09 -0.05
N ASP A 216 23.77 4.36 0.15
CA ASP A 216 24.35 5.60 0.68
C ASP A 216 25.12 6.25 -0.47
N SER A 217 24.44 7.06 -1.28
CA SER A 217 24.99 7.58 -2.54
C SER A 217 25.95 8.75 -2.35
N ASP A 218 25.84 9.47 -1.24
CA ASP A 218 26.70 10.60 -0.90
C ASP A 218 27.84 10.24 0.09
N ASN A 219 27.84 8.97 0.57
CA ASN A 219 28.81 8.41 1.50
C ASN A 219 28.86 9.15 2.86
N ASP A 220 27.70 9.61 3.33
CA ASP A 220 27.59 10.25 4.65
C ASP A 220 27.39 9.23 5.80
N GLY A 221 27.29 7.94 5.48
CA GLY A 221 27.08 6.83 6.40
C GLY A 221 25.62 6.57 6.72
N ILE A 222 24.70 7.24 6.04
CA ILE A 222 23.25 7.09 6.19
C ILE A 222 22.66 6.58 4.88
N VAL A 223 21.77 5.61 4.95
CA VAL A 223 21.00 5.14 3.79
C VAL A 223 20.06 6.24 3.33
N ASP A 224 20.14 6.62 2.05
CA ASP A 224 19.36 7.74 1.49
C ASP A 224 17.85 7.51 1.58
N ASN A 225 17.41 6.29 1.27
CA ASN A 225 15.99 5.94 1.23
C ASN A 225 15.78 4.44 1.40
N VAL A 226 14.71 4.07 2.13
CA VAL A 226 14.22 2.70 2.25
C VAL A 226 12.70 2.70 2.08
N TYR A 227 12.20 1.94 1.13
CA TYR A 227 10.80 1.61 1.05
C TYR A 227 10.53 0.27 1.73
N VAL A 228 9.52 0.21 2.57
CA VAL A 228 9.04 -1.06 3.13
C VAL A 228 7.62 -1.28 2.60
N PHE A 229 7.47 -2.31 1.78
CA PHE A 229 6.16 -2.78 1.35
C PHE A 229 5.77 -3.95 2.24
N TYR A 230 4.64 -3.83 2.88
CA TYR A 230 4.16 -4.84 3.82
C TYR A 230 2.93 -5.57 3.28
N ALA A 231 2.78 -6.81 3.70
CA ALA A 231 1.64 -7.65 3.32
C ALA A 231 0.35 -7.17 4.02
N GLY A 232 -0.79 -7.29 3.33
CA GLY A 232 -2.10 -6.97 3.88
C GLY A 232 -2.67 -5.66 3.36
N TYR A 233 -3.43 -4.98 4.21
CA TYR A 233 -4.07 -3.70 3.91
C TYR A 233 -3.38 -2.59 4.69
N ASP A 234 -3.31 -1.40 4.10
CA ASP A 234 -3.07 -0.20 4.87
C ASP A 234 -4.38 0.29 5.53
N GLU A 235 -4.27 1.13 6.55
CA GLU A 235 -5.43 1.64 7.30
C GLU A 235 -6.34 2.53 6.44
N ALA A 236 -5.82 3.15 5.36
CA ALA A 236 -6.60 3.97 4.45
C ALA A 236 -7.51 3.13 3.53
N ALA A 237 -7.29 1.81 3.43
CA ALA A 237 -8.12 0.93 2.64
C ALA A 237 -9.52 0.80 3.22
N ALA A 238 -10.54 0.92 2.37
CA ALA A 238 -11.92 0.74 2.78
C ALA A 238 -12.14 -0.66 3.40
N GLY A 239 -12.51 -0.69 4.68
CA GLY A 239 -12.71 -1.92 5.44
C GLY A 239 -11.46 -2.54 6.04
N ALA A 240 -10.35 -1.82 6.01
CA ALA A 240 -9.18 -2.21 6.78
C ALA A 240 -9.49 -2.19 8.28
N PRO A 241 -8.86 -3.08 9.08
CA PRO A 241 -8.87 -2.96 10.53
C PRO A 241 -8.26 -1.62 10.97
N GLU A 242 -8.76 -1.06 12.08
CA GLU A 242 -8.17 0.16 12.67
C GLU A 242 -6.70 -0.04 13.12
N GLU A 243 -6.30 -1.29 13.31
CA GLU A 243 -4.93 -1.70 13.66
C GLU A 243 -4.05 -1.99 12.45
N ALA A 244 -4.52 -1.75 11.22
CA ALA A 244 -3.65 -1.82 10.05
C ALA A 244 -2.68 -0.63 10.04
N VAL A 245 -1.48 -0.84 9.51
CA VAL A 245 -0.46 0.22 9.45
C VAL A 245 -0.89 1.28 8.44
N TRP A 246 -0.89 2.55 8.83
CA TRP A 246 -1.08 3.66 7.90
C TRP A 246 0.16 3.83 7.02
N ALA A 247 -0.03 3.93 5.71
CA ALA A 247 1.04 4.23 4.77
C ALA A 247 1.55 5.67 4.99
N HIS A 248 2.83 5.82 5.34
CA HIS A 248 3.41 7.13 5.63
C HIS A 248 4.90 7.17 5.29
N GLU A 249 5.45 8.36 5.26
CA GLU A 249 6.88 8.60 5.18
C GLU A 249 7.42 9.25 6.45
N GLY A 250 8.71 9.12 6.70
CA GLY A 250 9.35 9.73 7.85
C GLY A 250 10.84 9.47 7.90
N THR A 251 11.50 10.00 8.91
CA THR A 251 12.93 9.78 9.16
C THR A 251 13.15 8.93 10.40
N LEU A 252 14.17 8.06 10.33
CA LEU A 252 14.68 7.30 11.48
C LEU A 252 15.85 8.03 12.19
N LYS A 253 16.21 9.23 11.76
CA LYS A 253 17.32 10.00 12.35
C LYS A 253 17.10 10.23 13.86
N GLY A 254 18.08 9.85 14.67
CA GLY A 254 18.04 10.01 16.13
C GLY A 254 17.35 8.87 16.88
N MET A 255 17.10 7.75 16.24
CA MET A 255 16.52 6.54 16.85
C MET A 255 17.54 5.40 17.02
N ALA A 256 18.86 5.73 17.06
CA ALA A 256 19.94 4.78 17.36
C ALA A 256 20.17 4.67 18.87
#